data_80552a024d83349e95d542b659d34c19
#
_entry.id   80552a024d83349e95d542b659d34c19
#
_cell.length_a   1.000
_cell.length_b   1.000
_cell.length_c   1.000
_cell.angle_alpha   90.00
_cell.angle_beta   90.00
_cell.angle_gamma   90.00
#
_symmetry.space_group_name_H-M   'P 1'
#
loop_
_entity.id
_entity.type
_entity.pdbx_description
1 polymer ?
#
loop_
_entity_poly.entity_id
_entity_poly.type
_entity_poly.pdbx_seq_one_letter_code
_entity_poly.pdbx_strand_id
1 'polypeptide(L)'
;MPALPYFLRTNVPVFSAALNKKESIYIFPDKVFYLHNSKISAYDLSEVSFNVDSVNCVTDQEHLPADSKVVKETWLRVNADDSPDRRYKNNKKCLVCEYGRLRIRSDSGLNIYFLLSNSDNVDQFKAILPFASNLDTLPCLLPSVWATPFR
;
A
#
# COMPACT_ATOMS: atom_id res chain seq x y z
N MET A 1 0.56 -9.62 -9.94
CA MET A 1 1.20 -10.11 -8.68
C MET A 1 2.65 -10.44 -8.98
N PRO A 2 3.61 -10.06 -8.14
CA PRO A 2 4.97 -10.51 -8.31
C PRO A 2 5.01 -12.03 -8.15
N ALA A 3 5.73 -12.71 -9.05
CA ALA A 3 5.94 -14.15 -8.94
C ALA A 3 6.73 -14.45 -7.66
N LEU A 4 6.46 -15.61 -7.05
CA LEU A 4 7.26 -16.08 -5.93
C LEU A 4 8.73 -16.19 -6.37
N PRO A 5 9.68 -15.79 -5.53
CA PRO A 5 11.09 -16.02 -5.80
C PRO A 5 11.36 -17.50 -6.02
N TYR A 6 12.30 -17.82 -6.90
CA TYR A 6 12.63 -19.22 -7.29
C TYR A 6 12.97 -20.15 -6.13
N PHE A 7 13.39 -19.59 -5.00
CA PHE A 7 13.75 -20.32 -3.77
C PHE A 7 12.57 -20.51 -2.79
N LEU A 8 11.42 -19.85 -3.04
CA LEU A 8 10.19 -20.05 -2.27
C LEU A 8 9.22 -20.92 -3.07
N ARG A 9 8.95 -22.11 -2.58
CA ARG A 9 7.92 -23.01 -3.08
C ARG A 9 6.90 -23.25 -2.00
N THR A 10 5.64 -23.13 -2.34
CA THR A 10 4.53 -23.33 -1.41
C THR A 10 3.32 -23.87 -2.13
N ASN A 11 2.52 -24.64 -1.41
CA ASN A 11 1.20 -25.13 -1.81
C ASN A 11 0.07 -24.36 -1.12
N VAL A 12 0.40 -23.35 -0.31
CA VAL A 12 -0.58 -22.50 0.36
C VAL A 12 -0.69 -21.15 -0.37
N PRO A 13 -1.86 -20.51 -0.34
CA PRO A 13 -2.00 -19.17 -0.90
C PRO A 13 -1.12 -18.17 -0.16
N VAL A 14 -0.49 -17.28 -0.91
CA VAL A 14 0.42 -16.25 -0.41
C VAL A 14 -0.02 -14.90 -0.95
N PHE A 15 -0.19 -13.93 -0.07
CA PHE A 15 -0.30 -12.54 -0.50
C PHE A 15 1.09 -12.04 -0.89
N SER A 16 1.22 -11.47 -2.09
CA SER A 16 2.48 -10.90 -2.55
C SER A 16 2.27 -9.52 -3.16
N ALA A 17 3.15 -8.59 -2.81
CA ALA A 17 3.15 -7.25 -3.37
C ALA A 17 4.59 -6.78 -3.64
N ALA A 18 4.80 -6.14 -4.78
CA ALA A 18 6.03 -5.42 -5.07
C ALA A 18 5.89 -3.99 -4.56
N LEU A 19 6.83 -3.54 -3.71
CA LEU A 19 6.90 -2.14 -3.30
C LEU A 19 7.62 -1.30 -4.36
N ASN A 20 8.66 -1.87 -4.95
CA ASN A 20 9.39 -1.28 -6.08
C ASN A 20 10.17 -2.37 -6.82
N LYS A 21 11.05 -1.98 -7.76
CA LYS A 21 11.87 -2.92 -8.54
C LYS A 21 12.81 -3.81 -7.70
N LYS A 22 13.10 -3.41 -6.47
CA LYS A 22 14.08 -4.07 -5.59
C LYS A 22 13.47 -4.60 -4.30
N GLU A 23 12.21 -4.31 -4.04
CA GLU A 23 11.55 -4.62 -2.79
C GLU A 23 10.23 -5.31 -3.04
N SER A 24 10.01 -6.40 -2.33
CA SER A 24 8.77 -7.18 -2.37
C SER A 24 8.46 -7.76 -1.01
N ILE A 25 7.18 -7.94 -0.73
CA ILE A 25 6.71 -8.60 0.48
C ILE A 25 5.87 -9.81 0.10
N TYR A 26 5.98 -10.85 0.91
CA TYR A 26 5.24 -12.10 0.78
C TYR A 26 4.70 -12.46 2.17
N ILE A 27 3.37 -12.48 2.31
CA ILE A 27 2.70 -12.80 3.57
C ILE A 27 2.14 -14.21 3.49
N PHE A 28 2.71 -15.07 4.32
CA PHE A 28 2.31 -16.46 4.54
C PHE A 28 1.43 -16.57 5.78
N PRO A 29 0.77 -17.70 6.01
CA PRO A 29 -0.06 -17.92 7.19
C PRO A 29 0.67 -17.78 8.53
N ASP A 30 1.97 -18.04 8.54
CA ASP A 30 2.80 -18.08 9.75
C ASP A 30 3.96 -17.06 9.71
N LYS A 31 4.34 -16.59 8.51
CA LYS A 31 5.52 -15.75 8.32
C LYS A 31 5.32 -14.65 7.30
N VAL A 32 6.06 -13.58 7.48
CA VAL A 32 6.19 -12.50 6.49
C VAL A 32 7.63 -12.51 5.98
N PHE A 33 7.80 -12.64 4.67
CA PHE A 33 9.10 -12.49 4.02
C PHE A 33 9.17 -11.12 3.34
N TYR A 34 10.24 -10.40 3.64
CA TYR A 34 10.56 -9.14 3.00
C TYR A 34 11.86 -9.28 2.20
N LEU A 35 11.75 -9.05 0.92
CA LEU A 35 12.87 -9.06 -0.02
C LEU A 35 13.31 -7.62 -0.28
N HIS A 36 14.57 -7.32 -0.04
CA HIS A 36 15.20 -6.04 -0.32
C HIS A 36 16.57 -6.23 -0.95
N ASN A 37 16.78 -5.74 -2.17
CA ASN A 37 18.06 -5.88 -2.89
C ASN A 37 18.60 -7.32 -2.89
N SER A 38 17.77 -8.31 -3.18
CA SER A 38 18.11 -9.74 -3.17
C SER A 38 18.44 -10.34 -1.78
N LYS A 39 18.30 -9.56 -0.72
CA LYS A 39 18.37 -10.06 0.66
C LYS A 39 16.95 -10.34 1.17
N ILE A 40 16.79 -11.45 1.86
CA ILE A 40 15.52 -11.85 2.46
C ILE A 40 15.61 -11.70 3.96
N SER A 41 14.57 -11.10 4.52
CA SER A 41 14.29 -11.10 5.95
C SER A 41 12.99 -11.86 6.18
N ALA A 42 12.94 -12.69 7.20
CA ALA A 42 11.76 -13.43 7.62
C ALA A 42 11.35 -12.96 9.01
N TYR A 43 10.04 -12.75 9.18
CA TYR A 43 9.43 -12.32 10.43
C TYR A 43 8.30 -13.28 10.78
N ASP A 44 8.18 -13.68 12.04
CA ASP A 44 7.02 -14.45 12.48
C ASP A 44 5.77 -13.57 12.46
N LEU A 45 4.67 -14.09 11.95
CA LEU A 45 3.44 -13.30 11.79
C LEU A 45 2.95 -12.74 13.13
N SER A 46 3.21 -13.44 14.24
CA SER A 46 2.90 -13.01 15.60
C SER A 46 3.67 -11.77 16.06
N GLU A 47 4.83 -11.48 15.45
CA GLU A 47 5.65 -10.30 15.73
C GLU A 47 5.32 -9.12 14.82
N VAL A 48 4.48 -9.34 13.81
CA VAL A 48 4.13 -8.33 12.80
C VAL A 48 2.80 -7.69 13.14
N SER A 49 2.80 -6.37 13.25
CA SER A 49 1.59 -5.57 13.42
C SER A 49 1.13 -4.98 12.09
N PHE A 50 -0.16 -5.05 11.86
CA PHE A 50 -0.84 -4.45 10.70
C PHE A 50 -1.72 -3.32 11.19
N ASN A 51 -1.48 -2.13 10.65
CA ASN A 51 -2.29 -0.95 10.96
C ASN A 51 -2.86 -0.39 9.67
N VAL A 52 -4.14 -0.07 9.69
CA VAL A 52 -4.86 0.43 8.53
C VAL A 52 -5.55 1.74 8.90
N ASP A 53 -5.23 2.81 8.17
CA ASP A 53 -5.82 4.13 8.30
C ASP A 53 -6.08 4.74 6.92
N SER A 54 -6.69 5.90 6.86
CA SER A 54 -6.83 6.68 5.64
C SER A 54 -5.94 7.92 5.68
N VAL A 55 -5.49 8.35 4.50
CA VAL A 55 -4.63 9.52 4.33
C VAL A 55 -5.02 10.30 3.09
N ASN A 56 -5.02 11.63 3.20
CA ASN A 56 -5.23 12.50 2.05
C ASN A 56 -3.90 12.76 1.34
N CYS A 57 -3.85 12.45 0.05
CA CYS A 57 -2.68 12.67 -0.79
C CYS A 57 -3.03 13.62 -1.95
N VAL A 58 -2.09 14.49 -2.28
CA VAL A 58 -2.19 15.32 -3.48
C VAL A 58 -1.71 14.51 -4.68
N THR A 59 -2.56 14.35 -5.66
CA THR A 59 -2.31 13.53 -6.85
C THR A 59 -2.51 14.37 -8.11
N ASP A 60 -1.65 14.16 -9.11
CA ASP A 60 -1.83 14.72 -10.44
C ASP A 60 -2.99 14.02 -11.15
N GLN A 61 -3.79 14.79 -11.90
CA GLN A 61 -4.93 14.24 -12.66
C GLN A 61 -4.51 13.19 -13.69
N GLU A 62 -3.30 13.30 -14.25
CA GLU A 62 -2.77 12.38 -15.26
C GLU A 62 -2.48 10.97 -14.69
N HIS A 63 -2.25 10.88 -13.39
CA HIS A 63 -1.86 9.63 -12.69
C HIS A 63 -2.90 9.14 -11.69
N LEU A 64 -4.14 9.64 -11.81
CA LEU A 64 -5.21 9.27 -10.90
C LEU A 64 -5.73 7.87 -11.21
N PRO A 65 -5.68 6.92 -10.28
CA PRO A 65 -6.38 5.65 -10.41
C PRO A 65 -7.88 5.85 -10.57
N ALA A 66 -8.52 5.04 -11.41
CA ALA A 66 -9.93 5.19 -11.78
C ALA A 66 -10.90 5.02 -10.58
N ASP A 67 -10.46 4.32 -9.53
CA ASP A 67 -11.22 4.03 -8.32
C ASP A 67 -10.93 5.00 -7.16
N SER A 68 -10.15 6.07 -7.42
CA SER A 68 -9.76 7.04 -6.39
C SER A 68 -10.92 7.89 -5.93
N LYS A 69 -11.01 8.10 -4.62
CA LYS A 69 -11.99 8.98 -4.00
C LYS A 69 -11.45 10.40 -3.92
N VAL A 70 -11.92 11.27 -4.79
CA VAL A 70 -11.56 12.69 -4.81
C VAL A 70 -12.27 13.43 -3.68
N VAL A 71 -11.51 14.11 -2.83
CA VAL A 71 -12.03 14.91 -1.70
C VAL A 71 -12.20 16.37 -2.10
N LYS A 72 -11.17 16.95 -2.71
CA LYS A 72 -11.21 18.34 -3.20
C LYS A 72 -10.19 18.57 -4.31
N GLU A 73 -10.38 19.66 -5.06
CA GLU A 73 -9.35 20.19 -5.96
C GLU A 73 -8.38 21.09 -5.18
N THR A 74 -7.15 21.13 -5.64
CA THR A 74 -6.09 21.99 -5.09
C THR A 74 -5.09 22.37 -6.18
N TRP A 75 -4.03 23.05 -5.79
CA TRP A 75 -2.90 23.38 -6.67
C TRP A 75 -1.62 22.69 -6.16
N LEU A 76 -0.68 22.44 -7.05
CA LEU A 76 0.61 21.84 -6.68
C LEU A 76 1.36 22.73 -5.67
N ARG A 77 1.20 24.03 -5.79
CA ARG A 77 1.75 25.03 -4.87
C ARG A 77 0.63 25.94 -4.39
N VAL A 78 0.43 26.00 -3.08
CA VAL A 78 -0.58 26.81 -2.42
C VAL A 78 0.04 27.75 -1.40
N ASN A 79 -0.63 28.89 -1.19
CA ASN A 79 -0.37 29.78 -0.08
C ASN A 79 -0.98 29.22 1.22
N ALA A 80 -0.76 29.92 2.34
CA ALA A 80 -1.30 29.52 3.65
C ALA A 80 -2.85 29.53 3.70
N ASP A 81 -3.51 30.23 2.77
CA ASP A 81 -4.95 30.33 2.64
C ASP A 81 -5.54 29.37 1.57
N ASP A 82 -4.78 28.34 1.17
CA ASP A 82 -5.11 27.39 0.11
C ASP A 82 -5.26 28.00 -1.31
N SER A 83 -5.03 29.30 -1.49
CA SER A 83 -5.02 29.93 -2.79
C SER A 83 -3.81 29.53 -3.64
N PRO A 84 -3.89 29.53 -4.99
CA PRO A 84 -2.75 29.18 -5.83
C PRO A 84 -1.60 30.18 -5.64
N ASP A 85 -0.39 29.66 -5.41
CA ASP A 85 0.81 30.48 -5.32
C ASP A 85 1.18 31.02 -6.69
N ARG A 86 0.96 32.32 -6.91
CA ARG A 86 1.17 33.03 -8.18
C ARG A 86 2.66 33.22 -8.53
N ARG A 87 3.57 32.96 -7.60
CA ARG A 87 5.02 33.00 -7.86
C ARG A 87 5.45 31.89 -8.84
N TYR A 88 4.66 30.83 -8.92
CA TYR A 88 4.89 29.70 -9.82
C TYR A 88 4.01 29.84 -11.07
N LYS A 89 4.63 30.25 -12.20
CA LYS A 89 3.93 30.47 -13.49
C LYS A 89 3.24 29.21 -14.03
N ASN A 90 3.78 28.04 -13.74
CA ASN A 90 3.27 26.74 -14.19
C ASN A 90 2.65 25.96 -13.03
N ASN A 91 1.92 26.62 -12.13
CA ASN A 91 1.25 25.97 -11.03
C ASN A 91 0.09 25.13 -11.57
N LYS A 92 0.21 23.81 -11.44
CA LYS A 92 -0.77 22.85 -11.95
C LYS A 92 -1.90 22.66 -10.95
N LYS A 93 -3.12 22.46 -11.46
CA LYS A 93 -4.23 21.93 -10.66
C LYS A 93 -3.97 20.48 -10.33
N CYS A 94 -4.22 20.11 -9.08
CA CYS A 94 -4.09 18.76 -8.53
C CYS A 94 -5.39 18.39 -7.81
N LEU A 95 -5.52 17.11 -7.51
CA LEU A 95 -6.63 16.58 -6.73
C LEU A 95 -6.12 16.11 -5.37
N VAL A 96 -6.88 16.36 -4.33
CA VAL A 96 -6.69 15.72 -3.04
C VAL A 96 -7.56 14.48 -3.03
N CYS A 97 -6.93 13.31 -2.92
CA CYS A 97 -7.63 12.04 -2.90
C CYS A 97 -7.42 11.35 -1.55
N GLU A 98 -8.47 10.70 -1.07
CA GLU A 98 -8.42 9.85 0.11
C GLU A 98 -7.94 8.47 -0.29
N TYR A 99 -6.76 8.07 0.23
CA TYR A 99 -6.19 6.74 0.07
C TYR A 99 -6.27 5.96 1.37
N GLY A 100 -6.49 4.66 1.24
CA GLY A 100 -6.25 3.74 2.33
C GLY A 100 -4.75 3.52 2.53
N ARG A 101 -4.26 3.49 3.78
CA ARG A 101 -2.88 3.19 4.07
C ARG A 101 -2.78 1.95 4.96
N LEU A 102 -2.16 0.89 4.42
CA LEU A 102 -1.78 -0.30 5.17
C LEU A 102 -0.33 -0.16 5.62
N ARG A 103 -0.10 -0.17 6.92
CA ARG A 103 1.23 -0.14 7.51
C ARG A 103 1.55 -1.48 8.15
N ILE A 104 2.72 -2.03 7.84
CA ILE A 104 3.20 -3.32 8.33
C ILE A 104 4.49 -3.07 9.09
N ARG A 105 4.52 -3.45 10.36
CA ARG A 105 5.64 -3.21 11.27
C ARG A 105 5.97 -4.44 12.10
N SER A 106 7.25 -4.57 12.45
CA SER A 106 7.73 -5.51 13.45
C SER A 106 8.80 -4.83 14.30
N ASP A 107 8.92 -5.23 15.56
CA ASP A 107 9.95 -4.71 16.48
C ASP A 107 11.36 -5.08 16.02
N SER A 108 11.49 -6.15 15.22
CA SER A 108 12.73 -6.61 14.61
C SER A 108 13.16 -5.85 13.34
N GLY A 109 12.47 -4.74 13.00
CA GLY A 109 12.93 -3.77 12.02
C GLY A 109 12.14 -3.71 10.71
N LEU A 110 11.07 -4.49 10.53
CA LEU A 110 10.16 -4.32 9.40
C LEU A 110 9.36 -3.03 9.58
N ASN A 111 9.36 -2.16 8.58
CA ASN A 111 8.56 -0.93 8.57
C ASN A 111 8.26 -0.52 7.14
N ILE A 112 7.14 -0.97 6.63
CA ILE A 112 6.69 -0.71 5.28
C ILE A 112 5.24 -0.23 5.29
N TYR A 113 4.83 0.46 4.22
CA TYR A 113 3.43 0.82 4.02
C TYR A 113 3.04 0.78 2.55
N PHE A 114 1.77 0.54 2.32
CA PHE A 114 1.12 0.59 1.01
C PHE A 114 0.03 1.65 1.03
N LEU A 115 -0.15 2.31 -0.10
CA LEU A 115 -1.32 3.13 -0.37
C LEU A 115 -2.27 2.35 -1.28
N LEU A 116 -3.52 2.28 -0.86
CA LEU A 116 -4.63 1.69 -1.61
C LEU A 116 -5.43 2.83 -2.22
N SER A 117 -5.65 2.81 -3.52
CA SER A 117 -6.33 3.89 -4.25
C SER A 117 -7.75 4.16 -3.78
N ASN A 118 -8.42 3.12 -3.26
CA ASN A 118 -9.75 3.22 -2.69
C ASN A 118 -9.70 2.98 -1.18
N SER A 119 -10.10 4.00 -0.39
CA SER A 119 -10.15 3.93 1.07
C SER A 119 -11.20 2.92 1.58
N ASP A 120 -12.26 2.65 0.81
CA ASP A 120 -13.32 1.70 1.21
C ASP A 120 -12.80 0.25 1.25
N ASN A 121 -11.77 -0.08 0.47
CA ASN A 121 -11.11 -1.38 0.50
C ASN A 121 -10.27 -1.62 1.78
N VAL A 122 -10.00 -0.57 2.53
CA VAL A 122 -9.26 -0.62 3.80
C VAL A 122 -10.00 -1.46 4.84
N ASP A 123 -11.31 -1.33 4.94
CA ASP A 123 -12.12 -2.07 5.91
C ASP A 123 -12.21 -3.56 5.54
N GLN A 124 -12.20 -3.88 4.24
CA GLN A 124 -12.09 -5.26 3.77
C GLN A 124 -10.74 -5.86 4.16
N PHE A 125 -9.66 -5.09 4.05
CA PHE A 125 -8.33 -5.51 4.50
C PHE A 125 -8.27 -5.75 6.00
N LYS A 126 -8.88 -4.87 6.80
CA LYS A 126 -9.01 -5.06 8.26
C LYS A 126 -9.74 -6.36 8.63
N ALA A 127 -10.77 -6.71 7.86
CA ALA A 127 -11.52 -7.93 8.07
C ALA A 127 -10.73 -9.21 7.74
N ILE A 128 -9.80 -9.12 6.77
CA ILE A 128 -8.99 -10.26 6.30
C ILE A 128 -7.75 -10.48 7.20
N LEU A 129 -7.12 -9.42 7.68
CA LEU A 129 -5.87 -9.50 8.46
C LEU A 129 -5.95 -10.35 9.75
N PRO A 130 -7.02 -10.33 10.55
CA PRO A 130 -7.16 -11.24 11.71
C PRO A 130 -7.33 -12.71 11.32
N PHE A 131 -7.78 -12.98 10.10
CA PHE A 131 -8.04 -14.32 9.58
C PHE A 131 -6.88 -14.86 8.72
N ALA A 132 -5.78 -14.11 8.58
CA ALA A 132 -4.57 -14.61 7.93
C ALA A 132 -3.99 -15.86 8.63
N SER A 133 -4.35 -16.10 9.90
CA SER A 133 -4.10 -17.36 10.60
C SER A 133 -5.00 -18.54 10.16
N ASN A 134 -6.05 -18.29 9.34
CA ASN A 134 -7.00 -19.31 8.84
C ASN A 134 -7.18 -19.14 7.31
N LEU A 135 -6.09 -19.30 6.57
CA LEU A 135 -6.02 -19.06 5.12
C LEU A 135 -6.79 -20.06 4.24
N ASP A 136 -7.47 -21.03 4.79
CA ASP A 136 -8.28 -21.99 4.03
C ASP A 136 -9.55 -21.38 3.39
N THR A 137 -9.83 -20.10 3.61
CA THR A 137 -11.08 -19.44 3.18
C THR A 137 -10.91 -18.05 2.54
N LEU A 138 -9.76 -17.73 1.95
CA LEU A 138 -9.63 -16.49 1.19
C LEU A 138 -10.40 -16.60 -0.14
N PRO A 139 -11.49 -15.84 -0.33
CA PRO A 139 -12.08 -15.73 -1.66
C PRO A 139 -11.10 -15.02 -2.60
N CYS A 140 -11.04 -15.49 -3.84
CA CYS A 140 -10.19 -14.93 -4.92
C CYS A 140 -10.58 -13.49 -5.35
N LEU A 141 -10.94 -12.64 -4.42
CA LEU A 141 -11.40 -11.26 -4.65
C LEU A 141 -10.42 -10.26 -4.03
N LEU A 142 -9.16 -10.28 -4.49
CA LEU A 142 -8.28 -9.15 -4.22
C LEU A 142 -8.42 -8.15 -5.38
N PRO A 143 -8.90 -6.92 -5.12
CA PRO A 143 -8.83 -5.85 -6.10
C PRO A 143 -7.37 -5.59 -6.49
N SER A 144 -7.16 -5.13 -7.71
CA SER A 144 -5.85 -4.77 -8.24
C SER A 144 -5.20 -3.71 -7.35
N VAL A 145 -4.25 -4.14 -6.52
CA VAL A 145 -3.49 -3.25 -5.65
C VAL A 145 -2.37 -2.63 -6.48
N TRP A 146 -2.52 -1.37 -6.84
CA TRP A 146 -1.44 -0.56 -7.39
C TRP A 146 -0.69 0.08 -6.22
N ALA A 147 0.39 -0.56 -5.80
CA ALA A 147 1.30 0.04 -4.83
C ALA A 147 2.17 1.08 -5.56
N THR A 148 1.89 2.36 -5.38
CA THR A 148 2.83 3.43 -5.72
C THR A 148 3.69 3.71 -4.50
N PRO A 149 5.02 3.44 -4.56
CA PRO A 149 5.92 3.84 -3.49
C PRO A 149 6.11 5.36 -3.55
N PHE A 150 5.67 6.07 -2.52
CA PHE A 150 6.10 7.44 -2.29
C PHE A 150 7.36 7.44 -1.42
N ARG A 151 8.35 8.19 -1.89
CA ARG A 151 9.51 8.59 -1.10
C ARG A 151 9.19 9.84 -0.30
#